data_14038004cbb0faccbc08a7870990eaad
#
_entry.id   14038004cbb0faccbc08a7870990eaad
#
_cell.length_a   1.000
_cell.length_b   1.000
_cell.length_c   1.000
_cell.angle_alpha   90.00
_cell.angle_beta   90.00
_cell.angle_gamma   90.00
#
_symmetry.space_group_name_H-M   'P 1'
#
loop_
_entity.id
_entity.type
_entity.pdbx_description
1 polymer ?
#
loop_
_entity_poly.entity_id
_entity_poly.type
_entity_poly.pdbx_seq_one_letter_code
_entity_poly.pdbx_strand_id
1 'polypeptide(L)'
;MLKSVYRVDFEYEGELHPALLERYKQDETQLMQYLLTRVSLNIPNGTVLMIPDKDMVEQPWLIYWLESIKASGYNRYIVLKMTHYINWRDRDGNVQFSWAYMYGQEDNMLKDELRSRSRMDTLYGENLKSSFFIMPTNEFLRKDDYLEIGQGALREAFRVTGYDIHSTPGVEYVTVDPVYLRDHTPAPKQTEEDDPADFYWLGLGGKE
;
A
#
# COMPACT_ATOMS: atom_id res chain seq x y z
N MET A 1 -0.35 -29.71 -3.15
CA MET A 1 -0.95 -28.55 -2.50
C MET A 1 -1.64 -27.73 -3.60
N LEU A 2 -2.96 -27.64 -3.61
CA LEU A 2 -3.71 -26.82 -4.58
C LEU A 2 -3.40 -25.35 -4.27
N LYS A 3 -2.89 -24.60 -5.26
CA LYS A 3 -2.77 -23.15 -5.16
C LYS A 3 -4.20 -22.61 -4.98
N SER A 4 -4.45 -21.84 -3.93
CA SER A 4 -5.74 -21.16 -3.82
C SER A 4 -5.76 -20.04 -4.86
N VAL A 5 -6.51 -20.28 -5.92
CA VAL A 5 -6.78 -19.31 -6.98
C VAL A 5 -8.25 -18.99 -6.89
N TYR A 6 -8.61 -17.72 -6.85
CA TYR A 6 -10.00 -17.31 -6.90
C TYR A 6 -10.21 -16.17 -7.89
N ARG A 7 -11.38 -16.16 -8.50
CA ARG A 7 -11.79 -15.13 -9.45
C ARG A 7 -12.26 -13.91 -8.68
N VAL A 8 -11.83 -12.75 -9.14
CA VAL A 8 -12.28 -11.43 -8.66
C VAL A 8 -12.65 -10.57 -9.85
N ASP A 9 -13.53 -9.61 -9.62
CA ASP A 9 -13.82 -8.53 -10.55
C ASP A 9 -13.46 -7.22 -9.83
N PHE A 10 -12.74 -6.31 -10.48
CA PHE A 10 -12.33 -5.03 -9.92
C PHE A 10 -12.58 -3.91 -10.94
N GLU A 11 -12.76 -2.70 -10.44
CA GLU A 11 -12.93 -1.52 -11.28
C GLU A 11 -11.57 -0.86 -11.56
N TYR A 12 -11.33 -0.52 -12.83
CA TYR A 12 -10.20 0.26 -13.28
C TYR A 12 -10.61 1.13 -14.46
N GLU A 13 -10.31 2.44 -14.40
CA GLU A 13 -10.70 3.43 -15.42
C GLU A 13 -12.21 3.46 -15.71
N GLY A 14 -13.05 3.17 -14.70
CA GLY A 14 -14.51 3.15 -14.82
C GLY A 14 -15.09 1.90 -15.48
N GLU A 15 -14.26 0.89 -15.75
CA GLU A 15 -14.67 -0.40 -16.30
C GLU A 15 -14.41 -1.54 -15.31
N LEU A 16 -15.31 -2.54 -15.32
CA LEU A 16 -15.18 -3.74 -14.50
C LEU A 16 -14.34 -4.80 -15.22
N HIS A 17 -13.24 -5.22 -14.62
CA HIS A 17 -12.30 -6.17 -15.19
C HIS A 17 -12.24 -7.47 -14.39
N PRO A 18 -12.42 -8.64 -15.06
CA PRO A 18 -12.21 -9.92 -14.42
C PRO A 18 -10.73 -10.25 -14.29
N ALA A 19 -10.34 -10.79 -13.14
CA ALA A 19 -9.00 -11.25 -12.86
C ALA A 19 -8.98 -12.52 -12.02
N LEU A 20 -7.77 -13.08 -11.84
CA LEU A 20 -7.54 -14.17 -10.92
C LEU A 20 -6.52 -13.70 -9.88
N LEU A 21 -6.81 -13.92 -8.60
CA LEU A 21 -5.86 -13.78 -7.52
C LEU A 21 -5.24 -15.14 -7.21
N GLU A 22 -3.91 -15.21 -7.24
CA GLU A 22 -3.13 -16.38 -6.85
C GLU A 22 -2.25 -16.03 -5.65
N ARG A 23 -2.06 -16.99 -4.77
CA ARG A 23 -1.13 -16.85 -3.67
C ARG A 23 0.30 -16.58 -4.18
N TYR A 24 0.94 -15.56 -3.63
CA TYR A 24 2.33 -15.24 -3.93
C TYR A 24 3.26 -16.22 -3.20
N LYS A 25 4.01 -17.03 -3.95
CA LYS A 25 4.97 -18.03 -3.42
C LYS A 25 4.37 -18.82 -2.24
N GLN A 26 5.01 -18.75 -1.07
CA GLN A 26 4.57 -19.38 0.18
C GLN A 26 4.14 -18.35 1.23
N ASP A 27 3.74 -17.16 0.80
CA ASP A 27 3.29 -16.12 1.71
C ASP A 27 2.08 -16.58 2.54
N GLU A 28 2.31 -16.83 3.83
CA GLU A 28 1.28 -17.25 4.78
C GLU A 28 0.45 -16.05 5.25
N THR A 29 1.01 -14.85 5.20
CA THR A 29 0.36 -13.61 5.65
C THR A 29 -0.66 -13.09 4.65
N GLN A 30 -0.61 -13.54 3.40
CA GLN A 30 -1.44 -13.08 2.28
C GLN A 30 -1.34 -11.57 1.99
N LEU A 31 -0.25 -10.95 2.43
CA LEU A 31 0.02 -9.54 2.16
C LEU A 31 0.43 -9.29 0.71
N MET A 32 1.05 -10.29 0.09
CA MET A 32 1.40 -10.27 -1.32
C MET A 32 0.64 -11.36 -2.09
N GLN A 33 0.16 -11.01 -3.27
CA GLN A 33 -0.51 -11.94 -4.17
C GLN A 33 -0.10 -11.71 -5.62
N TYR A 34 -0.38 -12.67 -6.48
CA TYR A 34 -0.34 -12.46 -7.92
C TYR A 34 -1.73 -12.08 -8.41
N LEU A 35 -1.83 -10.98 -9.13
CA LEU A 35 -3.02 -10.60 -9.88
C LEU A 35 -2.78 -10.93 -11.36
N LEU A 36 -3.60 -11.81 -11.91
CA LEU A 36 -3.57 -12.18 -13.32
C LEU A 36 -4.71 -11.48 -14.04
N THR A 37 -4.37 -10.64 -15.01
CA THR A 37 -5.31 -9.90 -15.84
C THR A 37 -5.13 -10.26 -17.31
N ARG A 38 -6.05 -9.87 -18.17
CA ARG A 38 -5.87 -9.98 -19.62
C ARG A 38 -4.65 -9.15 -20.07
N VAL A 39 -3.94 -9.64 -21.09
CA VAL A 39 -2.75 -8.94 -21.65
C VAL A 39 -3.07 -7.54 -22.17
N SER A 40 -4.32 -7.34 -22.64
CA SER A 40 -4.78 -6.02 -23.12
C SER A 40 -4.89 -4.97 -22.01
N LEU A 41 -4.94 -5.38 -20.75
CA LEU A 41 -5.07 -4.49 -19.60
C LEU A 41 -3.67 -4.21 -19.03
N ASN A 42 -3.17 -3.00 -19.27
CA ASN A 42 -1.89 -2.55 -18.74
C ASN A 42 -2.13 -1.57 -17.57
N ILE A 43 -1.86 -2.04 -16.35
CA ILE A 43 -2.04 -1.25 -15.14
C ILE A 43 -0.66 -0.78 -14.68
N PRO A 44 -0.43 0.52 -14.55
CA PRO A 44 0.85 1.06 -14.07
C PRO A 44 1.17 0.61 -12.65
N ASN A 45 2.46 0.43 -12.34
CA ASN A 45 2.90 0.28 -10.95
C ASN A 45 2.51 1.53 -10.15
N GLY A 46 2.21 1.35 -8.88
CA GLY A 46 1.73 2.45 -8.03
C GLY A 46 0.22 2.68 -8.09
N THR A 47 -0.50 2.04 -9.01
CA THR A 47 -1.97 2.08 -9.00
C THR A 47 -2.51 1.33 -7.79
N VAL A 48 -3.44 1.94 -7.05
CA VAL A 48 -4.20 1.26 -5.99
C VAL A 48 -5.53 0.82 -6.56
N LEU A 49 -5.82 -0.47 -6.43
CA LEU A 49 -7.07 -1.09 -6.84
C LEU A 49 -7.86 -1.55 -5.62
N MET A 50 -9.16 -1.35 -5.65
CA MET A 50 -10.07 -1.97 -4.68
C MET A 50 -10.46 -3.34 -5.22
N ILE A 51 -10.00 -4.40 -4.56
CA ILE A 51 -10.24 -5.77 -4.99
C ILE A 51 -10.96 -6.50 -3.86
N PRO A 52 -12.14 -7.12 -4.12
CA PRO A 52 -12.86 -7.87 -3.11
C PRO A 52 -12.06 -9.10 -2.67
N ASP A 53 -12.02 -9.35 -1.37
CA ASP A 53 -11.49 -10.59 -0.82
C ASP A 53 -12.50 -11.75 -0.97
N LYS A 54 -12.16 -12.91 -0.39
CA LYS A 54 -13.04 -14.09 -0.41
C LYS A 54 -14.39 -13.89 0.28
N ASP A 55 -14.49 -12.93 1.18
CA ASP A 55 -15.70 -12.58 1.92
C ASP A 55 -16.44 -11.39 1.26
N MET A 56 -16.06 -11.02 0.04
CA MET A 56 -16.61 -9.92 -0.77
C MET A 56 -16.40 -8.54 -0.14
N VAL A 57 -15.42 -8.40 0.75
CA VAL A 57 -15.02 -7.12 1.32
C VAL A 57 -13.93 -6.52 0.45
N GLU A 58 -14.16 -5.31 -0.04
CA GLU A 58 -13.16 -4.59 -0.83
C GLU A 58 -11.94 -4.25 0.01
N GLN A 59 -10.78 -4.54 -0.55
CA GLN A 59 -9.48 -4.30 0.08
C GLN A 59 -8.62 -3.50 -0.88
N PRO A 60 -7.85 -2.51 -0.39
CA PRO A 60 -6.92 -1.76 -1.22
C PRO A 60 -5.66 -2.58 -1.51
N TRP A 61 -5.33 -2.69 -2.80
CA TRP A 61 -4.15 -3.40 -3.28
C TRP A 61 -3.32 -2.49 -4.18
N LEU A 62 -2.04 -2.35 -3.87
CA LEU A 62 -1.08 -1.64 -4.70
C LEU A 62 -0.57 -2.55 -5.81
N ILE A 63 -0.64 -2.11 -7.05
CA ILE A 63 0.13 -2.73 -8.15
C ILE A 63 1.60 -2.43 -7.90
N TYR A 64 2.29 -3.44 -7.36
CA TYR A 64 3.67 -3.29 -6.95
C TYR A 64 4.62 -3.48 -8.12
N TRP A 65 4.41 -4.51 -8.94
CA TRP A 65 5.29 -4.84 -10.04
C TRP A 65 4.63 -5.74 -11.08
N LEU A 66 4.84 -5.43 -12.38
CA LEU A 66 4.53 -6.37 -13.47
C LEU A 66 5.66 -7.41 -13.55
N GLU A 67 5.42 -8.62 -13.06
CA GLU A 67 6.45 -9.68 -13.04
C GLU A 67 6.69 -10.28 -14.41
N SER A 68 5.63 -10.59 -15.14
CA SER A 68 5.76 -11.18 -16.47
C SER A 68 4.49 -11.05 -17.28
N ILE A 69 4.67 -10.99 -18.60
CA ILE A 69 3.62 -11.24 -19.57
C ILE A 69 3.71 -12.74 -19.92
N LYS A 70 2.72 -13.52 -19.52
CA LYS A 70 2.72 -14.96 -19.83
C LYS A 70 2.36 -15.20 -21.28
N ALA A 71 3.02 -16.19 -21.91
CA ALA A 71 2.66 -16.68 -23.23
C ALA A 71 1.19 -17.18 -23.34
N SER A 72 0.56 -17.45 -22.19
CA SER A 72 -0.85 -17.82 -22.06
C SER A 72 -1.85 -16.65 -22.23
N GLY A 73 -1.40 -15.44 -22.52
CA GLY A 73 -2.30 -14.30 -22.76
C GLY A 73 -2.72 -13.55 -21.50
N TYR A 74 -1.92 -13.63 -20.41
CA TYR A 74 -2.17 -12.93 -19.16
C TYR A 74 -0.97 -12.09 -18.73
N ASN A 75 -1.24 -10.90 -18.20
CA ASN A 75 -0.28 -10.15 -17.39
C ASN A 75 -0.30 -10.73 -15.98
N ARG A 76 0.87 -10.87 -15.37
CA ARG A 76 1.01 -11.27 -13.96
C ARG A 76 1.66 -10.16 -13.17
N TYR A 77 0.88 -9.52 -12.34
CA TYR A 77 1.33 -8.49 -11.41
C TYR A 77 1.57 -9.09 -10.04
N ILE A 78 2.55 -8.56 -9.34
CA ILE A 78 2.65 -8.69 -7.89
C ILE A 78 1.86 -7.53 -7.31
N VAL A 79 0.91 -7.85 -6.43
CA VAL A 79 0.11 -6.85 -5.70
C VAL A 79 0.38 -6.95 -4.21
N LEU A 80 0.44 -5.80 -3.56
CA LEU A 80 0.69 -5.65 -2.12
C LEU A 80 -0.58 -5.11 -1.45
N LYS A 81 -1.07 -5.82 -0.43
CA LYS A 81 -2.22 -5.37 0.36
C LYS A 81 -1.84 -4.13 1.17
N MET A 82 -2.60 -3.06 1.00
CA MET A 82 -2.43 -1.83 1.76
C MET A 82 -3.17 -1.98 3.10
N THR A 83 -2.48 -1.63 4.18
CA THR A 83 -3.00 -1.89 5.54
C THR A 83 -3.35 -0.62 6.29
N HIS A 84 -2.89 0.53 5.82
CA HIS A 84 -3.08 1.81 6.48
C HIS A 84 -3.53 2.88 5.50
N TYR A 85 -4.39 3.75 5.97
CA TYR A 85 -4.74 4.99 5.31
C TYR A 85 -4.05 6.11 6.07
N ILE A 86 -3.12 6.80 5.39
CA ILE A 86 -2.27 7.82 5.99
C ILE A 86 -2.65 9.19 5.46
N ASN A 87 -2.42 10.21 6.28
CA ASN A 87 -2.59 11.59 5.88
C ASN A 87 -1.39 12.44 6.30
N TRP A 88 -1.19 13.56 5.59
CA TRP A 88 -0.19 14.58 5.93
C TRP A 88 -0.61 15.94 5.38
N ARG A 89 0.10 16.98 5.79
CA ARG A 89 -0.04 18.29 5.18
C ARG A 89 1.09 18.54 4.19
N ASP A 90 0.72 19.00 3.01
CA ASP A 90 1.69 19.52 2.05
C ASP A 90 2.17 20.93 2.45
N ARG A 91 3.07 21.52 1.64
CA ARG A 91 3.63 22.86 1.90
C ARG A 91 2.61 23.99 1.86
N ASP A 92 1.55 23.79 1.13
CA ASP A 92 0.48 24.78 0.99
C ASP A 92 -0.57 24.64 2.11
N GLY A 93 -0.36 23.66 3.01
CA GLY A 93 -1.23 23.36 4.15
C GLY A 93 -2.43 22.49 3.80
N ASN A 94 -2.52 22.00 2.56
CA ASN A 94 -3.59 21.08 2.15
C ASN A 94 -3.36 19.72 2.75
N VAL A 95 -4.43 19.05 3.14
CA VAL A 95 -4.37 17.67 3.62
C VAL A 95 -4.31 16.74 2.43
N GLN A 96 -3.30 15.91 2.42
CA GLN A 96 -3.09 14.85 1.44
C GLN A 96 -3.35 13.50 2.08
N PHE A 97 -3.75 12.53 1.27
CA PHE A 97 -4.08 11.18 1.72
C PHE A 97 -3.47 10.14 0.79
N SER A 98 -3.14 8.99 1.35
CA SER A 98 -2.75 7.83 0.55
C SER A 98 -2.98 6.54 1.31
N TRP A 99 -3.23 5.47 0.58
CA TRP A 99 -3.08 4.14 1.11
C TRP A 99 -1.59 3.80 1.24
N ALA A 100 -1.23 3.09 2.30
CA ALA A 100 0.13 2.65 2.55
C ALA A 100 0.16 1.26 3.18
N TYR A 101 1.26 0.56 2.94
CA TYR A 101 1.65 -0.61 3.71
C TYR A 101 2.75 -0.20 4.68
N MET A 102 2.55 -0.42 5.99
CA MET A 102 3.58 -0.20 6.99
C MET A 102 4.40 -1.47 7.15
N TYR A 103 5.68 -1.39 6.81
CA TYR A 103 6.59 -2.51 6.98
C TYR A 103 6.99 -2.67 8.45
N GLY A 104 6.76 -3.85 9.00
CA GLY A 104 7.21 -4.27 10.33
C GLY A 104 8.42 -5.18 10.26
N GLN A 105 9.16 -5.29 11.36
CA GLN A 105 10.38 -6.13 11.43
C GLN A 105 10.09 -7.63 11.25
N GLU A 106 8.84 -8.06 11.36
CA GLU A 106 8.41 -9.47 11.33
C GLU A 106 8.13 -10.00 9.91
N ASP A 107 8.08 -9.13 8.90
CA ASP A 107 7.71 -9.50 7.53
C ASP A 107 8.91 -10.00 6.71
N ASN A 108 9.45 -11.17 7.06
CA ASN A 108 10.66 -11.72 6.43
C ASN A 108 10.54 -11.91 4.91
N MET A 109 9.37 -12.32 4.39
CA MET A 109 9.20 -12.55 2.95
C MET A 109 9.20 -11.26 2.14
N LEU A 110 8.50 -10.23 2.63
CA LEU A 110 8.51 -8.93 2.01
C LEU A 110 9.91 -8.32 2.07
N LYS A 111 10.65 -8.55 3.16
CA LYS A 111 12.05 -8.13 3.31
C LYS A 111 12.94 -8.72 2.23
N ASP A 112 12.83 -10.02 1.95
CA ASP A 112 13.64 -10.68 0.92
C ASP A 112 13.28 -10.20 -0.48
N GLU A 113 12.00 -9.95 -0.77
CA GLU A 113 11.56 -9.40 -2.04
C GLU A 113 12.03 -7.95 -2.23
N LEU A 114 11.93 -7.12 -1.19
CA LEU A 114 12.43 -5.75 -1.18
C LEU A 114 13.95 -5.71 -1.37
N ARG A 115 14.71 -6.57 -0.69
CA ARG A 115 16.17 -6.69 -0.86
C ARG A 115 16.54 -7.08 -2.28
N SER A 116 15.78 -7.95 -2.91
CA SER A 116 16.07 -8.40 -4.27
C SER A 116 15.78 -7.33 -5.33
N ARG A 117 14.91 -6.37 -5.05
CA ARG A 117 14.40 -5.38 -6.03
C ARG A 117 14.79 -3.94 -5.73
N SER A 118 14.97 -3.60 -4.46
CA SER A 118 15.32 -2.24 -4.05
C SER A 118 16.80 -2.13 -3.72
N ARG A 119 17.38 -0.95 -3.99
CA ARG A 119 18.71 -0.59 -3.49
C ARG A 119 18.69 -0.20 -2.02
N MET A 120 17.64 -0.56 -1.28
CA MET A 120 17.48 -0.15 0.11
C MET A 120 18.63 -0.64 1.00
N ASP A 121 19.16 -1.85 0.74
CA ASP A 121 20.34 -2.36 1.46
C ASP A 121 21.60 -1.50 1.22
N THR A 122 21.69 -0.84 0.06
CA THR A 122 22.82 0.03 -0.27
C THR A 122 22.65 1.46 0.23
N LEU A 123 21.41 1.95 0.33
CA LEU A 123 21.11 3.32 0.76
C LEU A 123 20.99 3.48 2.27
N TYR A 124 20.50 2.45 2.96
CA TYR A 124 20.18 2.53 4.38
C TYR A 124 21.01 1.61 5.29
N GLY A 125 21.90 0.79 4.70
CA GLY A 125 22.83 -0.08 5.43
C GLY A 125 22.10 -1.15 6.28
N GLU A 126 22.84 -1.75 7.22
CA GLU A 126 22.34 -2.79 8.13
C GLU A 126 21.26 -2.27 9.13
N ASN A 127 20.94 -0.99 9.08
CA ASN A 127 20.02 -0.30 10.00
C ASN A 127 18.57 -0.26 9.49
N LEU A 128 18.06 -1.31 8.86
CA LEU A 128 16.61 -1.53 8.67
C LEU A 128 15.87 -1.71 10.03
N LYS A 129 16.29 -0.96 11.04
CA LYS A 129 15.56 -0.84 12.32
C LYS A 129 14.47 0.23 12.24
N SER A 130 14.48 1.06 11.21
CA SER A 130 13.48 2.08 11.00
C SER A 130 12.24 1.47 10.34
N SER A 131 11.09 1.82 10.82
CA SER A 131 9.82 1.54 10.13
C SER A 131 9.79 2.29 8.82
N PHE A 132 9.15 1.74 7.80
CA PHE A 132 8.93 2.46 6.56
C PHE A 132 7.56 2.12 5.96
N PHE A 133 7.06 3.05 5.16
CA PHE A 133 5.84 2.87 4.39
C PHE A 133 6.17 2.55 2.94
N ILE A 134 5.38 1.69 2.34
CA ILE A 134 5.32 1.47 0.89
C ILE A 134 3.99 2.05 0.42
N MET A 135 4.04 2.97 -0.53
CA MET A 135 2.88 3.69 -1.00
C MET A 135 3.01 4.08 -2.49
N PRO A 136 1.93 4.48 -3.16
CA PRO A 136 2.03 5.12 -4.47
C PRO A 136 2.95 6.33 -4.42
N THR A 137 3.75 6.54 -5.48
CA THR A 137 4.58 7.75 -5.58
C THR A 137 3.72 9.01 -5.47
N ASN A 138 4.14 9.92 -4.60
CA ASN A 138 3.43 11.16 -4.33
C ASN A 138 4.38 12.35 -4.40
N GLU A 139 4.08 13.31 -5.28
CA GLU A 139 4.91 14.50 -5.49
C GLU A 139 4.82 15.51 -4.35
N PHE A 140 3.81 15.41 -3.48
CA PHE A 140 3.59 16.34 -2.37
C PHE A 140 4.30 15.95 -1.09
N LEU A 141 4.77 14.69 -0.96
CA LEU A 141 5.49 14.23 0.22
C LEU A 141 6.95 14.65 0.19
N ARG A 142 7.47 15.10 1.33
CA ARG A 142 8.86 15.57 1.47
C ARG A 142 9.50 15.05 2.76
N LYS A 143 10.81 15.09 2.78
CA LYS A 143 11.58 14.88 4.02
C LYS A 143 11.15 15.93 5.06
N ASP A 144 11.06 15.47 6.30
CA ASP A 144 10.61 16.21 7.49
C ASP A 144 9.09 16.50 7.52
N ASP A 145 8.31 16.04 6.55
CA ASP A 145 6.84 16.00 6.68
C ASP A 145 6.43 15.01 7.77
N TYR A 146 5.22 15.20 8.29
CA TYR A 146 4.65 14.34 9.31
C TYR A 146 3.49 13.57 8.71
N LEU A 147 3.58 12.24 8.79
CA LEU A 147 2.51 11.32 8.42
C LEU A 147 1.71 10.94 9.67
N GLU A 148 0.42 10.86 9.54
CA GLU A 148 -0.48 10.41 10.59
C GLU A 148 -1.24 9.16 10.17
N ILE A 149 -1.41 8.24 11.13
CA ILE A 149 -2.25 7.03 10.99
C ILE A 149 -3.28 7.06 12.11
N GLY A 150 -4.47 6.55 11.83
CA GLY A 150 -5.52 6.41 12.81
C GLY A 150 -6.22 7.72 13.15
N GLN A 151 -7.14 7.65 14.08
CA GLN A 151 -7.99 8.76 14.47
C GLN A 151 -8.10 8.91 16.00
N GLY A 152 -8.32 10.12 16.43
CA GLY A 152 -8.57 10.42 17.84
C GLY A 152 -7.43 10.00 18.77
N ALA A 153 -7.75 9.21 19.79
CA ALA A 153 -6.80 8.74 20.80
C ALA A 153 -5.84 7.63 20.30
N LEU A 154 -6.19 6.98 19.18
CA LEU A 154 -5.38 5.92 18.54
C LEU A 154 -4.51 6.46 17.42
N ARG A 155 -4.40 7.77 17.30
CA ARG A 155 -3.60 8.40 16.26
C ARG A 155 -2.11 8.28 16.59
N GLU A 156 -1.35 7.85 15.58
CA GLU A 156 0.11 7.80 15.62
C GLU A 156 0.68 8.77 14.60
N ALA A 157 1.80 9.40 14.92
CA ALA A 157 2.49 10.32 14.03
C ALA A 157 3.92 9.84 13.76
N PHE A 158 4.37 10.06 12.54
CA PHE A 158 5.69 9.68 12.05
C PHE A 158 6.30 10.83 11.29
N ARG A 159 7.58 11.12 11.51
CA ARG A 159 8.32 12.08 10.71
C ARG A 159 9.03 11.38 9.57
N VAL A 160 8.91 11.88 8.37
CA VAL A 160 9.61 11.38 7.18
C VAL A 160 11.10 11.70 7.29
N THR A 161 11.94 10.68 7.28
CA THR A 161 13.40 10.83 7.36
C THR A 161 14.09 10.63 6.01
N GLY A 162 13.43 9.93 5.08
CA GLY A 162 13.91 9.73 3.72
C GLY A 162 12.88 9.03 2.85
N TYR A 163 13.14 8.99 1.55
CA TYR A 163 12.29 8.28 0.60
C TYR A 163 13.11 7.79 -0.61
N ASP A 164 12.67 6.70 -1.22
CA ASP A 164 13.22 6.16 -2.46
C ASP A 164 12.08 5.97 -3.48
N ILE A 165 12.15 6.71 -4.58
CA ILE A 165 11.21 6.65 -5.70
C ILE A 165 11.80 5.98 -6.94
N HIS A 166 13.06 5.54 -6.87
CA HIS A 166 13.81 5.06 -8.02
C HIS A 166 13.86 3.54 -8.13
N SER A 167 13.72 2.84 -7.00
CA SER A 167 13.84 1.37 -6.97
C SER A 167 12.69 0.67 -7.68
N THR A 168 11.48 1.20 -7.57
CA THR A 168 10.29 0.67 -8.24
C THR A 168 9.48 1.84 -8.80
N PRO A 169 9.49 2.09 -10.11
CA PRO A 169 8.73 3.19 -10.70
C PRO A 169 7.25 3.14 -10.29
N GLY A 170 6.70 4.28 -9.88
CA GLY A 170 5.32 4.39 -9.39
C GLY A 170 5.10 4.01 -7.93
N VAL A 171 6.12 3.46 -7.26
CA VAL A 171 6.07 3.10 -5.84
C VAL A 171 7.13 3.86 -5.06
N GLU A 172 6.76 4.37 -3.91
CA GLU A 172 7.64 5.10 -3.00
C GLU A 172 7.86 4.33 -1.71
N TYR A 173 9.11 4.31 -1.25
CA TYR A 173 9.49 3.74 0.04
C TYR A 173 9.86 4.90 0.97
N VAL A 174 9.04 5.12 1.97
CA VAL A 174 9.16 6.26 2.89
C VAL A 174 9.67 5.78 4.22
N THR A 175 10.92 6.13 4.56
CA THR A 175 11.48 5.85 5.88
C THR A 175 10.99 6.88 6.89
N VAL A 176 10.61 6.41 8.07
CA VAL A 176 9.98 7.23 9.09
C VAL A 176 10.50 6.95 10.50
N ASP A 177 10.49 7.97 11.32
CA ASP A 177 10.71 7.87 12.75
C ASP A 177 9.40 8.18 13.51
N PRO A 178 9.02 7.39 14.52
CA PRO A 178 7.85 7.69 15.34
C PRO A 178 8.04 9.00 16.11
N VAL A 179 6.98 9.79 16.24
CA VAL A 179 6.97 11.08 16.91
C VAL A 179 5.91 11.09 17.99
N TYR A 180 6.22 11.68 19.13
CA TYR A 180 5.22 11.90 20.16
C TYR A 180 4.20 12.95 19.72
N LEU A 181 2.90 12.62 19.80
CA LEU A 181 1.83 13.50 19.34
C LEU A 181 1.80 14.90 19.98
N ARG A 182 2.33 15.03 21.20
CA ARG A 182 2.46 16.33 21.88
C ARG A 182 3.42 17.30 21.18
N ASP A 183 4.37 16.76 20.40
CA ASP A 183 5.42 17.51 19.72
C ASP A 183 5.05 17.77 18.23
N HIS A 184 3.84 17.38 17.85
CA HIS A 184 3.35 17.45 16.49
C HIS A 184 2.02 18.23 16.40
N THR A 185 1.93 19.17 15.46
CA THR A 185 0.67 19.84 15.13
C THR A 185 -0.15 18.94 14.20
N PRO A 186 -1.28 18.41 14.67
CA PRO A 186 -2.05 17.46 13.86
C PRO A 186 -2.59 18.09 12.58
N ALA A 187 -2.80 17.24 11.58
CA ALA A 187 -3.62 17.58 10.44
C ALA A 187 -5.05 17.95 10.92
N PRO A 188 -5.80 18.81 10.21
CA PRO A 188 -7.18 19.12 10.58
C PRO A 188 -8.00 17.84 10.60
N LYS A 189 -8.99 17.81 11.48
CA LYS A 189 -9.99 16.74 11.44
C LYS A 189 -10.64 16.75 10.06
N GLN A 190 -10.71 15.59 9.45
CA GLN A 190 -11.50 15.37 8.25
C GLN A 190 -12.98 15.57 8.60
N THR A 191 -13.73 16.15 7.68
CA THR A 191 -15.18 16.04 7.74
C THR A 191 -15.58 14.64 7.31
N GLU A 192 -16.66 14.10 7.89
CA GLU A 192 -17.14 12.73 7.60
C GLU A 192 -17.36 12.46 6.09
N GLU A 193 -17.47 13.53 5.28
CA GLU A 193 -17.65 13.45 3.83
C GLU A 193 -16.35 13.15 3.06
N ASP A 194 -15.17 13.40 3.68
CA ASP A 194 -13.86 13.34 2.98
C ASP A 194 -13.04 12.09 3.35
N ASP A 195 -13.53 11.23 4.24
CA ASP A 195 -12.78 10.07 4.72
C ASP A 195 -13.28 8.74 4.13
N PRO A 196 -12.71 8.30 3.01
CA PRO A 196 -13.03 6.97 2.49
C PRO A 196 -12.61 5.85 3.47
N ALA A 197 -11.74 6.13 4.46
CA ALA A 197 -11.33 5.15 5.45
C ALA A 197 -12.45 4.81 6.43
N ASP A 198 -13.38 5.71 6.73
CA ASP A 198 -14.55 5.40 7.56
C ASP A 198 -15.40 4.28 6.94
N PHE A 199 -15.42 4.14 5.63
CA PHE A 199 -16.09 3.04 4.94
C PHE A 199 -15.40 1.68 5.17
N TYR A 200 -14.08 1.67 5.38
CA TYR A 200 -13.28 0.44 5.41
C TYR A 200 -12.93 -0.04 6.82
N TRP A 201 -12.83 0.87 7.78
CA TRP A 201 -12.63 0.52 9.19
C TRP A 201 -13.91 0.07 9.89
N LEU A 202 -15.06 0.49 9.38
CA LEU A 202 -16.40 0.10 9.90
C LEU A 202 -16.90 -1.24 9.35
N GLY A 203 -16.07 -2.06 8.73
CA GLY A 203 -16.39 -3.46 8.39
C GLY A 203 -16.76 -4.34 9.61
N LEU A 204 -16.84 -3.74 10.82
CA LEU A 204 -17.43 -4.32 12.02
C LEU A 204 -18.84 -3.80 12.30
N GLY A 205 -19.36 -2.90 11.50
CA GLY A 205 -20.74 -2.43 11.59
C GLY A 205 -21.70 -3.43 10.97
N GLY A 206 -22.03 -4.49 11.72
CA GLY A 206 -23.15 -5.33 11.38
C GLY A 206 -24.40 -4.46 11.24
N LYS A 207 -25.06 -4.54 10.10
CA LYS A 207 -26.44 -4.08 9.99
C LYS A 207 -27.27 -4.95 10.92
N GLU A 208 -27.90 -4.33 11.91
CA GLU A 208 -29.12 -4.87 12.49
C GLU A 208 -30.25 -4.86 11.46
#